data_1c1022d656ec9836229df16d8bd22039
#
_entry.id   1c1022d656ec9836229df16d8bd22039
#
_cell.length_a   1.000
_cell.length_b   1.000
_cell.length_c   1.000
_cell.angle_alpha   90.00
_cell.angle_beta   90.00
_cell.angle_gamma   90.00
#
_symmetry.space_group_name_H-M   'P 1'
#
loop_
_entity.id
_entity.type
_entity.pdbx_description
1 polymer ?
#
loop_
_entity_poly.entity_id
_entity_poly.type
_entity_poly.pdbx_seq_one_letter_code
_entity_poly.pdbx_strand_id
1 'polypeptide(L)'
;YNQNSVLERRRSMIRQTKTENGLVRGIEAADPRITAFRGVPFAAPPTGKNRWRAPLPCENWEGIKDCARFAPISVQDTPGIGDSLYNREWHVDQDVPMDEDCLYLNIWTGAKSVDDRRPVLVWYFGGGYQWGYTREMEFDGERLARQGVVVVTVNYRVNVFGFLSHPQLTKEQPEAPSNFGSLDQKAGLEWVVRNIANFGGDPNKITIAGQSAGGASVMSQLACEENEGKISGALVMSGMIGSPYEKTRFGTPTPLATAEQIGKDFFEFLGVKTLEEARALDAFEIRDKYSDFAKDHPRMYTVIDGVFCKEDPYKKMLEGRGLLVPLMAGNTSDEFLNHIEAKDGEQLLKKAEELFKDKADQFLSFEENKKQTPEGFSPVSGIEYSVKRAFLSRKATGCNQNSYYYRFDADIPGWDNAGTFHSCDLWFFFETLAKCWRPFDGHHYDLARQISSYFVNFIKTGNPNGNDYNENKLPEWKPYC
;
A
#
# COMPACT_ATOMS: atom_id res chain seq x y z
N TYR A 1 40.19 -1.91 15.43
CA TYR A 1 39.31 -1.46 14.33
C TYR A 1 39.91 -0.20 13.73
N ASN A 2 40.32 -0.27 12.47
CA ASN A 2 41.08 0.80 11.80
C ASN A 2 40.11 1.92 11.40
N GLN A 3 40.17 3.07 12.05
CA GLN A 3 39.31 4.23 11.76
C GLN A 3 39.40 4.66 10.29
N ASN A 4 40.53 4.47 9.63
CA ASN A 4 40.71 4.77 8.20
C ASN A 4 39.85 3.84 7.32
N SER A 5 39.68 2.56 7.67
CA SER A 5 38.84 1.64 6.91
C SER A 5 37.33 1.94 7.02
N VAL A 6 36.91 2.52 8.16
CA VAL A 6 35.54 2.99 8.38
C VAL A 6 35.28 4.28 7.61
N LEU A 7 36.26 5.20 7.59
CA LEU A 7 36.19 6.43 6.80
C LEU A 7 36.23 6.17 5.28
N GLU A 8 37.03 5.21 4.83
CA GLU A 8 37.04 4.80 3.41
C GLU A 8 35.74 4.11 3.00
N ARG A 9 35.15 3.26 3.86
CA ARG A 9 33.81 2.67 3.63
C ARG A 9 32.70 3.72 3.59
N ARG A 10 32.77 4.76 4.46
CA ARG A 10 31.83 5.89 4.46
C ARG A 10 31.92 6.71 3.16
N ARG A 11 33.12 6.88 2.58
CA ARG A 11 33.34 7.59 1.31
C ARG A 11 32.84 6.82 0.08
N SER A 12 32.57 5.52 0.21
CA SER A 12 32.14 4.66 -0.92
C SER A 12 30.64 4.58 -1.12
N MET A 13 29.80 5.06 -0.20
CA MET A 13 28.34 5.01 -0.32
C MET A 13 27.80 6.21 -1.11
N ILE A 14 26.73 6.01 -1.88
CA ILE A 14 26.03 7.10 -2.57
C ILE A 14 25.31 7.97 -1.51
N ARG A 15 25.92 9.09 -1.10
CA ARG A 15 25.35 10.08 -0.17
C ARG A 15 24.78 11.29 -0.87
N GLN A 16 25.21 11.55 -2.09
CA GLN A 16 24.73 12.62 -2.95
C GLN A 16 24.58 12.09 -4.35
N THR A 17 23.50 12.45 -5.01
CA THR A 17 23.25 12.01 -6.38
C THR A 17 22.37 12.99 -7.14
N LYS A 18 22.19 12.76 -8.43
CA LYS A 18 21.39 13.57 -9.33
C LYS A 18 20.01 12.96 -9.51
N THR A 19 18.98 13.79 -9.49
CA THR A 19 17.65 13.49 -10.04
C THR A 19 17.44 14.27 -11.33
N GLU A 20 16.35 14.00 -12.03
CA GLU A 20 15.95 14.78 -13.19
C GLU A 20 15.77 16.27 -12.91
N ASN A 21 15.48 16.65 -11.65
CA ASN A 21 15.18 18.02 -11.26
C ASN A 21 16.34 18.75 -10.55
N GLY A 22 17.38 18.03 -10.09
CA GLY A 22 18.53 18.63 -9.41
C GLY A 22 19.28 17.64 -8.53
N LEU A 23 20.27 18.17 -7.79
CA LEU A 23 21.05 17.35 -6.85
C LEU A 23 20.33 17.15 -5.52
N VAL A 24 20.44 15.95 -4.98
CA VAL A 24 19.93 15.60 -3.63
C VAL A 24 21.04 15.01 -2.78
N ARG A 25 20.98 15.28 -1.48
CA ARG A 25 21.88 14.71 -0.49
C ARG A 25 21.08 14.00 0.61
N GLY A 26 21.38 12.70 0.81
CA GLY A 26 20.85 11.88 1.90
C GLY A 26 21.75 11.87 3.12
N ILE A 27 21.31 11.19 4.15
CA ILE A 27 22.03 11.01 5.41
C ILE A 27 22.40 9.54 5.62
N GLU A 28 23.31 9.29 6.54
CA GLU A 28 23.52 7.94 7.06
C GLU A 28 22.26 7.50 7.83
N ALA A 29 21.80 6.27 7.57
CA ALA A 29 20.82 5.60 8.40
C ALA A 29 21.49 5.13 9.71
N ALA A 30 20.78 4.41 10.59
CA ALA A 30 21.37 3.85 11.79
C ALA A 30 22.54 2.90 11.46
N ASP A 31 22.42 2.14 10.37
CA ASP A 31 23.56 1.44 9.76
C ASP A 31 24.27 2.38 8.77
N PRO A 32 25.55 2.76 9.02
CA PRO A 32 26.28 3.69 8.15
C PRO A 32 26.55 3.13 6.74
N ARG A 33 26.26 1.86 6.47
CA ARG A 33 26.31 1.26 5.13
C ARG A 33 25.06 1.56 4.30
N ILE A 34 24.05 2.18 4.90
CA ILE A 34 22.80 2.57 4.23
C ILE A 34 22.71 4.09 4.19
N THR A 35 22.29 4.60 3.04
CA THR A 35 21.90 6.01 2.88
C THR A 35 20.39 6.10 2.89
N ALA A 36 19.85 7.01 3.67
CA ALA A 36 18.45 7.39 3.62
C ALA A 36 18.32 8.78 2.97
N PHE A 37 17.59 8.86 1.87
CA PHE A 37 17.12 10.11 1.27
C PHE A 37 15.65 10.25 1.67
N ARG A 38 15.34 11.20 2.52
CA ARG A 38 13.99 11.44 3.04
C ARG A 38 13.43 12.75 2.48
N GLY A 39 12.20 12.70 1.98
CA GLY A 39 11.55 13.89 1.42
C GLY A 39 12.13 14.31 0.07
N VAL A 40 12.32 13.37 -0.86
CA VAL A 40 12.67 13.67 -2.25
C VAL A 40 11.39 14.04 -3.01
N PRO A 41 11.24 15.25 -3.57
CA PRO A 41 10.04 15.62 -4.30
C PRO A 41 9.97 14.87 -5.63
N PHE A 42 8.81 14.34 -5.98
CA PHE A 42 8.57 13.66 -7.25
C PHE A 42 7.54 14.35 -8.14
N ALA A 43 6.79 15.31 -7.59
CA ALA A 43 5.81 16.12 -8.30
C ALA A 43 5.75 17.52 -7.69
N ALA A 44 5.14 18.46 -8.42
CA ALA A 44 4.87 19.81 -7.91
C ALA A 44 3.84 19.76 -6.76
N PRO A 45 3.90 20.70 -5.81
CA PRO A 45 2.94 20.80 -4.72
C PRO A 45 1.49 20.87 -5.23
N PRO A 46 0.58 19.99 -4.78
CA PRO A 46 -0.82 20.01 -5.19
C PRO A 46 -1.64 21.03 -4.37
N THR A 47 -1.14 22.25 -4.26
CA THR A 47 -1.71 23.35 -3.46
C THR A 47 -2.45 24.37 -4.32
N GLY A 48 -3.37 25.10 -3.73
CA GLY A 48 -4.09 26.19 -4.37
C GLY A 48 -4.79 25.74 -5.66
N LYS A 49 -4.44 26.33 -6.81
CA LYS A 49 -5.00 25.96 -8.12
C LYS A 49 -4.71 24.50 -8.54
N ASN A 50 -3.71 23.88 -7.94
CA ASN A 50 -3.33 22.49 -8.22
C ASN A 50 -4.04 21.49 -7.29
N ARG A 51 -4.77 21.96 -6.27
CA ARG A 51 -5.63 21.09 -5.45
C ARG A 51 -6.61 20.36 -6.35
N TRP A 52 -6.76 19.03 -6.15
CA TRP A 52 -7.61 18.17 -6.98
C TRP A 52 -7.25 18.19 -8.48
N ARG A 53 -5.96 18.20 -8.77
CA ARG A 53 -5.41 17.95 -10.10
C ARG A 53 -4.53 16.73 -10.12
N ALA A 54 -4.37 16.14 -11.32
CA ALA A 54 -3.31 15.18 -11.56
C ALA A 54 -1.96 15.76 -11.12
N PRO A 55 -1.03 14.94 -10.61
CA PRO A 55 0.30 15.41 -10.23
C PRO A 55 1.01 16.05 -11.42
N LEU A 56 1.57 17.23 -11.21
CA LEU A 56 2.31 17.99 -12.21
C LEU A 56 3.81 17.76 -12.04
N PRO A 57 4.62 17.91 -13.10
CA PRO A 57 6.07 17.81 -13.01
C PRO A 57 6.66 18.72 -11.93
N CYS A 58 7.62 18.18 -11.18
CA CYS A 58 8.35 18.95 -10.19
C CYS A 58 9.21 20.01 -10.86
N GLU A 59 9.34 21.17 -10.23
CA GLU A 59 10.25 22.22 -10.71
C GLU A 59 11.71 21.82 -10.47
N ASN A 60 12.59 22.30 -11.38
CA ASN A 60 14.01 22.13 -11.21
C ASN A 60 14.54 23.08 -10.12
N TRP A 61 15.56 22.63 -9.39
CA TRP A 61 16.23 23.44 -8.37
C TRP A 61 17.73 23.53 -8.62
N GLU A 62 18.31 24.63 -8.18
CA GLU A 62 19.74 24.84 -8.16
C GLU A 62 20.35 24.39 -6.83
N GLY A 63 21.65 24.05 -6.85
CA GLY A 63 22.35 23.60 -5.66
C GLY A 63 21.98 22.18 -5.24
N ILE A 64 22.14 21.89 -3.96
CA ILE A 64 21.91 20.57 -3.36
C ILE A 64 20.72 20.65 -2.41
N LYS A 65 19.67 19.87 -2.67
CA LYS A 65 18.55 19.70 -1.75
C LYS A 65 18.90 18.66 -0.69
N ASP A 66 18.89 19.07 0.57
CA ASP A 66 19.10 18.18 1.70
C ASP A 66 17.86 17.33 1.98
N CYS A 67 17.95 16.04 1.69
CA CYS A 67 16.91 15.04 1.93
C CYS A 67 17.16 14.27 3.24
N ALA A 68 17.29 15.02 4.33
CA ALA A 68 17.59 14.50 5.67
C ALA A 68 16.36 14.25 6.54
N ARG A 69 15.21 14.84 6.17
CA ARG A 69 13.97 14.80 6.95
C ARG A 69 12.81 14.35 6.09
N PHE A 70 11.90 13.62 6.70
CA PHE A 70 10.63 13.32 6.04
C PHE A 70 9.87 14.60 5.73
N ALA A 71 9.23 14.62 4.58
CA ALA A 71 8.32 15.70 4.19
C ALA A 71 7.00 15.63 4.98
N PRO A 72 6.17 16.67 4.92
CA PRO A 72 4.81 16.62 5.46
C PRO A 72 4.01 15.46 4.86
N ILE A 73 3.05 14.98 5.63
CA ILE A 73 2.08 13.99 5.17
C ILE A 73 0.87 14.69 4.53
N SER A 74 0.09 13.95 3.71
CA SER A 74 -1.17 14.46 3.19
C SER A 74 -2.11 14.86 4.34
N VAL A 75 -2.83 15.96 4.17
CA VAL A 75 -3.79 16.44 5.17
C VAL A 75 -4.86 15.37 5.42
N GLN A 76 -4.98 14.96 6.68
CA GLN A 76 -5.83 13.89 7.17
C GLN A 76 -6.18 14.12 8.64
N ASP A 77 -7.02 13.27 9.23
CA ASP A 77 -7.27 13.31 10.67
C ASP A 77 -5.95 13.16 11.43
N THR A 78 -5.83 13.83 12.56
CA THR A 78 -4.60 13.81 13.37
C THR A 78 -4.33 12.38 13.86
N PRO A 79 -3.16 11.79 13.51
CA PRO A 79 -2.78 10.47 13.99
C PRO A 79 -2.74 10.39 15.52
N GLY A 80 -2.92 9.19 16.08
CA GLY A 80 -2.77 8.95 17.51
C GLY A 80 -3.90 9.49 18.39
N ILE A 81 -4.94 10.08 17.82
CA ILE A 81 -6.13 10.51 18.57
C ILE A 81 -7.15 9.38 18.61
N GLY A 82 -7.61 9.05 19.81
CA GLY A 82 -8.54 7.94 20.05
C GLY A 82 -7.83 6.66 20.46
N ASP A 83 -8.64 5.66 20.87
CA ASP A 83 -8.16 4.42 21.47
C ASP A 83 -8.28 3.21 20.53
N SER A 84 -8.02 3.42 19.24
CA SER A 84 -7.99 2.33 18.28
C SER A 84 -6.70 1.52 18.41
N LEU A 85 -6.77 0.23 18.01
CA LEU A 85 -5.60 -0.64 17.91
C LEU A 85 -4.48 0.05 17.09
N TYR A 86 -4.84 0.61 15.94
CA TYR A 86 -3.89 1.22 15.01
C TYR A 86 -3.25 2.49 15.53
N ASN A 87 -3.97 3.31 16.33
CA ASN A 87 -3.40 4.49 16.99
C ASN A 87 -2.35 4.11 18.04
N ARG A 88 -2.49 2.95 18.68
CA ARG A 88 -1.47 2.44 19.61
C ARG A 88 -0.32 1.75 18.88
N GLU A 89 -0.56 1.24 17.70
CA GLU A 89 0.42 0.42 16.98
C GLU A 89 1.45 1.28 16.23
N TRP A 90 1.03 2.18 15.38
CA TRP A 90 1.91 2.97 14.52
C TRP A 90 1.48 4.42 14.27
N HIS A 91 0.22 4.78 14.40
CA HIS A 91 -0.25 6.16 14.29
C HIS A 91 -0.03 6.94 15.59
N VAL A 92 1.16 6.86 16.15
CA VAL A 92 1.45 7.36 17.51
C VAL A 92 1.95 8.80 17.57
N ASP A 93 2.38 9.37 16.44
CA ASP A 93 2.95 10.73 16.35
C ASP A 93 1.83 11.74 16.04
N GLN A 94 1.34 12.42 17.09
CA GLN A 94 0.31 13.45 16.94
C GLN A 94 0.86 14.77 16.35
N ASP A 95 2.17 14.98 16.40
CA ASP A 95 2.83 16.19 15.93
C ASP A 95 3.40 16.03 14.52
N VAL A 96 3.00 14.98 13.79
CA VAL A 96 3.46 14.77 12.42
C VAL A 96 3.05 15.95 11.53
N PRO A 97 4.00 16.62 10.85
CA PRO A 97 3.67 17.74 9.98
C PRO A 97 2.74 17.30 8.83
N MET A 98 1.65 18.02 8.64
CA MET A 98 0.69 17.82 7.55
C MET A 98 0.67 19.03 6.65
N ASP A 99 0.63 18.80 5.33
CA ASP A 99 0.49 19.85 4.32
C ASP A 99 -0.09 19.22 3.05
N GLU A 100 -0.70 20.04 2.20
CA GLU A 100 -1.02 19.61 0.84
C GLU A 100 0.25 19.40 0.00
N ASP A 101 1.34 20.12 0.31
CA ASP A 101 2.68 19.86 -0.26
C ASP A 101 3.27 18.58 0.32
N CYS A 102 2.74 17.43 -0.11
CA CYS A 102 3.04 16.10 0.42
C CYS A 102 3.57 15.11 -0.63
N LEU A 103 3.78 15.52 -1.88
CA LEU A 103 4.17 14.61 -2.97
C LEU A 103 5.68 14.36 -2.97
N TYR A 104 6.11 13.60 -1.99
CA TYR A 104 7.50 13.24 -1.74
C TYR A 104 7.64 11.72 -1.58
N LEU A 105 8.83 11.22 -1.88
CA LEU A 105 9.20 9.83 -1.63
C LEU A 105 10.46 9.75 -0.76
N ASN A 106 10.70 8.59 -0.19
CA ASN A 106 11.90 8.31 0.60
C ASN A 106 12.62 7.10 0.00
N ILE A 107 13.95 7.11 0.04
CA ILE A 107 14.78 6.06 -0.56
C ILE A 107 15.82 5.59 0.45
N TRP A 108 15.91 4.27 0.67
CA TRP A 108 17.01 3.64 1.39
C TRP A 108 17.84 2.81 0.42
N THR A 109 19.12 3.08 0.39
CA THR A 109 20.04 2.35 -0.49
C THR A 109 21.37 2.04 0.21
N GLY A 110 21.85 0.82 0.02
CA GLY A 110 23.21 0.42 0.39
C GLY A 110 24.15 0.39 -0.82
N ALA A 111 23.75 0.99 -1.95
CA ALA A 111 24.58 1.02 -3.16
C ALA A 111 25.83 1.88 -2.98
N LYS A 112 26.93 1.43 -3.57
CA LYS A 112 28.22 2.13 -3.61
C LYS A 112 28.44 2.84 -4.94
N SER A 113 27.77 2.35 -5.99
CA SER A 113 27.85 2.87 -7.35
C SER A 113 26.46 2.88 -7.99
N VAL A 114 26.25 3.77 -8.94
CA VAL A 114 25.07 3.76 -9.81
C VAL A 114 25.00 2.47 -10.66
N ASP A 115 26.13 1.78 -10.81
CA ASP A 115 26.23 0.53 -11.57
C ASP A 115 25.87 -0.71 -10.75
N ASP A 116 25.58 -0.57 -9.45
CA ASP A 116 25.19 -1.70 -8.58
C ASP A 116 23.90 -2.38 -9.04
N ARG A 117 22.99 -1.65 -9.70
CA ARG A 117 21.78 -2.17 -10.33
C ARG A 117 20.97 -3.08 -9.42
N ARG A 118 20.73 -2.63 -8.19
CA ARG A 118 19.99 -3.38 -7.18
C ARG A 118 18.50 -3.44 -7.52
N PRO A 119 17.81 -4.57 -7.24
CA PRO A 119 16.35 -4.62 -7.31
C PRO A 119 15.72 -3.54 -6.44
N VAL A 120 14.53 -3.08 -6.85
CA VAL A 120 13.84 -1.95 -6.23
C VAL A 120 12.50 -2.42 -5.68
N LEU A 121 12.21 -2.04 -4.44
CA LEU A 121 10.88 -2.13 -3.84
C LEU A 121 10.25 -0.74 -3.86
N VAL A 122 9.06 -0.61 -4.42
CA VAL A 122 8.21 0.59 -4.30
C VAL A 122 7.02 0.25 -3.41
N TRP A 123 6.92 0.96 -2.30
CA TRP A 123 5.93 0.72 -1.25
C TRP A 123 4.80 1.75 -1.26
N TYR A 124 3.54 1.26 -1.22
CA TYR A 124 2.34 2.05 -1.00
C TYR A 124 1.72 1.68 0.35
N PHE A 125 1.57 2.67 1.23
CA PHE A 125 1.00 2.48 2.56
C PHE A 125 -0.51 2.20 2.52
N GLY A 126 -1.05 1.61 3.59
CA GLY A 126 -2.46 1.35 3.81
C GLY A 126 -3.20 2.51 4.48
N GLY A 127 -4.31 2.19 5.18
CA GLY A 127 -5.12 3.18 5.89
C GLY A 127 -6.44 3.53 5.19
N GLY A 128 -7.01 2.58 4.43
CA GLY A 128 -8.35 2.72 3.83
C GLY A 128 -8.48 3.88 2.84
N TYR A 129 -7.39 4.36 2.25
CA TYR A 129 -7.31 5.59 1.45
C TYR A 129 -7.72 6.87 2.19
N GLN A 130 -7.94 6.78 3.49
CA GLN A 130 -8.35 7.92 4.33
C GLN A 130 -7.20 8.47 5.15
N TRP A 131 -6.28 7.59 5.55
CA TRP A 131 -5.15 7.86 6.44
C TRP A 131 -3.89 7.16 5.95
N GLY A 132 -2.81 7.37 6.69
CA GLY A 132 -1.53 6.72 6.48
C GLY A 132 -0.49 7.64 5.85
N TYR A 133 0.78 7.25 6.00
CA TYR A 133 1.91 8.04 5.51
C TYR A 133 3.21 7.22 5.50
N THR A 134 4.20 7.66 4.74
CA THR A 134 5.45 6.92 4.52
C THR A 134 6.46 6.99 5.67
N ARG A 135 6.25 7.84 6.68
CA ARG A 135 7.15 7.93 7.84
C ARG A 135 6.68 7.12 9.06
N GLU A 136 5.61 6.34 8.92
CA GLU A 136 5.21 5.38 9.95
C GLU A 136 6.38 4.45 10.27
N MET A 137 6.51 4.09 11.56
CA MET A 137 7.73 3.44 12.08
C MET A 137 8.03 2.09 11.43
N GLU A 138 7.00 1.35 11.08
CA GLU A 138 7.10 0.03 10.46
C GLU A 138 7.67 0.09 9.04
N PHE A 139 7.54 1.23 8.33
CA PHE A 139 8.00 1.36 6.93
C PHE A 139 9.45 1.80 6.78
N ASP A 140 10.25 1.74 7.84
CA ASP A 140 11.69 2.03 7.72
C ASP A 140 12.39 0.99 6.84
N GLY A 141 12.84 1.43 5.67
CA GLY A 141 13.45 0.56 4.66
C GLY A 141 14.88 0.11 4.95
N GLU A 142 15.51 0.55 6.05
CA GLU A 142 16.92 0.28 6.34
C GLU A 142 17.24 -1.22 6.33
N ARG A 143 16.42 -2.03 7.03
CA ARG A 143 16.67 -3.47 7.17
C ARG A 143 16.60 -4.20 5.83
N LEU A 144 15.62 -3.87 5.01
CA LEU A 144 15.51 -4.45 3.65
C LEU A 144 16.65 -3.95 2.74
N ALA A 145 17.05 -2.69 2.85
CA ALA A 145 18.17 -2.14 2.08
C ALA A 145 19.51 -2.82 2.44
N ARG A 146 19.70 -3.25 3.69
CA ARG A 146 20.85 -4.07 4.11
C ARG A 146 20.90 -5.42 3.40
N GLN A 147 19.75 -5.97 3.02
CA GLN A 147 19.65 -7.22 2.27
C GLN A 147 19.84 -7.05 0.76
N GLY A 148 20.20 -5.84 0.29
CA GLY A 148 20.65 -5.59 -1.07
C GLY A 148 19.58 -5.14 -2.04
N VAL A 149 18.44 -4.64 -1.57
CA VAL A 149 17.43 -3.96 -2.38
C VAL A 149 17.49 -2.44 -2.19
N VAL A 150 16.97 -1.67 -3.13
CA VAL A 150 16.67 -0.25 -2.92
C VAL A 150 15.20 -0.16 -2.53
N VAL A 151 14.92 0.46 -1.38
CA VAL A 151 13.55 0.62 -0.88
C VAL A 151 13.08 2.04 -1.14
N VAL A 152 11.92 2.17 -1.75
CA VAL A 152 11.27 3.47 -2.02
C VAL A 152 9.87 3.45 -1.41
N THR A 153 9.56 4.42 -0.55
CA THR A 153 8.19 4.62 -0.03
C THR A 153 7.61 5.89 -0.66
N VAL A 154 6.40 5.82 -1.20
CA VAL A 154 5.76 6.91 -1.96
C VAL A 154 4.60 7.48 -1.17
N ASN A 155 4.69 8.76 -0.80
CA ASN A 155 3.54 9.50 -0.28
C ASN A 155 2.55 9.76 -1.42
N TYR A 156 1.27 9.75 -1.07
CA TYR A 156 0.18 10.08 -1.98
C TYR A 156 -0.96 10.76 -1.24
N ARG A 157 -1.77 11.53 -1.93
CA ARG A 157 -2.94 12.18 -1.35
C ARG A 157 -4.00 11.16 -0.95
N VAL A 158 -4.57 11.35 0.23
CA VAL A 158 -5.61 10.49 0.79
C VAL A 158 -6.94 11.24 0.92
N ASN A 159 -7.99 10.56 1.31
CA ASN A 159 -9.33 11.07 1.61
C ASN A 159 -9.88 12.00 0.49
N VAL A 160 -10.55 13.08 0.85
CA VAL A 160 -11.10 14.06 -0.09
C VAL A 160 -10.03 14.71 -0.98
N PHE A 161 -8.78 14.84 -0.50
CA PHE A 161 -7.69 15.42 -1.29
C PHE A 161 -7.22 14.48 -2.41
N GLY A 162 -7.32 13.18 -2.19
CA GLY A 162 -6.91 12.16 -3.15
C GLY A 162 -8.03 11.61 -4.04
N PHE A 163 -9.29 11.69 -3.61
CA PHE A 163 -10.37 10.92 -4.24
C PHE A 163 -11.68 11.71 -4.47
N LEU A 164 -11.67 13.03 -4.33
CA LEU A 164 -12.82 13.84 -4.73
C LEU A 164 -13.10 13.70 -6.22
N SER A 165 -14.37 13.54 -6.57
CA SER A 165 -14.88 13.70 -7.94
C SER A 165 -15.94 14.79 -7.94
N HIS A 166 -15.96 15.60 -8.99
CA HIS A 166 -16.98 16.65 -9.14
C HIS A 166 -17.14 17.00 -10.63
N PRO A 167 -18.33 17.31 -11.15
CA PRO A 167 -18.51 17.62 -12.57
C PRO A 167 -17.65 18.79 -13.07
N GLN A 168 -17.32 19.76 -12.21
CA GLN A 168 -16.43 20.85 -12.58
C GLN A 168 -14.97 20.37 -12.74
N LEU A 169 -14.52 19.35 -11.95
CA LEU A 169 -13.22 18.71 -12.14
C LEU A 169 -13.16 17.94 -13.44
N THR A 170 -14.18 17.13 -13.73
CA THR A 170 -14.29 16.39 -15.00
C THR A 170 -14.28 17.34 -16.20
N LYS A 171 -14.94 18.50 -16.09
CA LYS A 171 -14.92 19.52 -17.15
C LYS A 171 -13.55 20.19 -17.30
N GLU A 172 -12.84 20.45 -16.18
CA GLU A 172 -11.53 21.10 -16.16
C GLU A 172 -10.42 20.18 -16.70
N GLN A 173 -10.48 18.90 -16.34
CA GLN A 173 -9.43 17.89 -16.66
C GLN A 173 -10.05 16.53 -16.99
N PRO A 174 -10.68 16.38 -18.17
CA PRO A 174 -11.35 15.14 -18.55
C PRO A 174 -10.41 13.94 -18.66
N GLU A 175 -9.10 14.19 -18.83
CA GLU A 175 -8.04 13.18 -18.84
C GLU A 175 -7.64 12.71 -17.41
N ALA A 176 -8.10 13.34 -16.36
CA ALA A 176 -7.86 12.96 -14.97
C ALA A 176 -8.99 13.50 -14.07
N PRO A 177 -10.23 13.00 -14.22
CA PRO A 177 -11.40 13.55 -13.52
C PRO A 177 -11.44 13.22 -12.03
N SER A 178 -10.64 12.23 -11.59
CA SER A 178 -10.62 11.71 -10.23
C SER A 178 -9.33 10.93 -9.93
N ASN A 179 -9.32 10.15 -8.82
CA ASN A 179 -8.25 9.23 -8.44
C ASN A 179 -6.87 9.89 -8.28
N PHE A 180 -6.82 11.14 -7.81
CA PHE A 180 -5.57 11.90 -7.71
C PHE A 180 -4.54 11.20 -6.84
N GLY A 181 -4.96 10.53 -5.74
CA GLY A 181 -4.06 9.72 -4.91
C GLY A 181 -3.45 8.53 -5.66
N SER A 182 -4.24 7.85 -6.50
CA SER A 182 -3.73 6.76 -7.34
C SER A 182 -2.84 7.26 -8.48
N LEU A 183 -3.12 8.45 -8.99
CA LEU A 183 -2.26 9.15 -9.97
C LEU A 183 -0.95 9.61 -9.33
N ASP A 184 -0.96 10.02 -8.06
CA ASP A 184 0.26 10.31 -7.30
C ASP A 184 1.15 9.07 -7.17
N GLN A 185 0.56 7.90 -6.88
CA GLN A 185 1.27 6.63 -6.82
C GLN A 185 1.88 6.26 -8.18
N LYS A 186 1.13 6.45 -9.27
CA LYS A 186 1.62 6.24 -10.64
C LYS A 186 2.78 7.19 -10.97
N ALA A 187 2.65 8.48 -10.64
CA ALA A 187 3.71 9.46 -10.87
C ALA A 187 4.97 9.14 -10.05
N GLY A 188 4.82 8.67 -8.80
CA GLY A 188 5.93 8.18 -7.98
C GLY A 188 6.64 6.98 -8.62
N LEU A 189 5.88 6.00 -9.13
CA LEU A 189 6.44 4.85 -9.87
C LEU A 189 7.20 5.31 -11.13
N GLU A 190 6.63 6.21 -11.89
CA GLU A 190 7.26 6.76 -13.10
C GLU A 190 8.53 7.55 -12.77
N TRP A 191 8.51 8.32 -11.68
CA TRP A 191 9.71 8.97 -11.17
C TRP A 191 10.80 7.96 -10.81
N VAL A 192 10.44 6.86 -10.13
CA VAL A 192 11.38 5.77 -9.82
C VAL A 192 11.99 5.19 -11.10
N VAL A 193 11.19 4.89 -12.11
CA VAL A 193 11.68 4.37 -13.40
C VAL A 193 12.73 5.30 -14.01
N ARG A 194 12.52 6.63 -13.95
CA ARG A 194 13.44 7.61 -14.55
C ARG A 194 14.69 7.88 -13.71
N ASN A 195 14.62 7.74 -12.38
CA ASN A 195 15.65 8.29 -11.48
C ASN A 195 16.42 7.25 -10.67
N ILE A 196 15.83 6.05 -10.42
CA ILE A 196 16.35 5.13 -9.40
C ILE A 196 17.76 4.58 -9.73
N ALA A 197 18.15 4.58 -10.99
CA ALA A 197 19.51 4.20 -11.41
C ALA A 197 20.57 5.07 -10.74
N ASN A 198 20.29 6.35 -10.53
CA ASN A 198 21.19 7.29 -9.85
C ASN A 198 21.36 6.98 -8.35
N PHE A 199 20.49 6.17 -7.78
CA PHE A 199 20.55 5.66 -6.40
C PHE A 199 21.08 4.21 -6.33
N GLY A 200 21.59 3.68 -7.45
CA GLY A 200 22.11 2.33 -7.59
C GLY A 200 21.04 1.25 -7.73
N GLY A 201 19.77 1.64 -8.03
CA GLY A 201 18.67 0.73 -8.33
C GLY A 201 18.60 0.35 -9.82
N ASP A 202 17.93 -0.75 -10.12
CA ASP A 202 17.66 -1.20 -11.49
C ASP A 202 16.22 -0.82 -11.90
N PRO A 203 16.03 0.13 -12.83
CA PRO A 203 14.68 0.53 -13.27
C PRO A 203 13.92 -0.60 -14.01
N ASN A 204 14.58 -1.69 -14.38
CA ASN A 204 13.96 -2.86 -14.98
C ASN A 204 13.61 -3.97 -13.97
N LYS A 205 13.90 -3.75 -12.67
CA LYS A 205 13.63 -4.70 -11.58
C LYS A 205 12.88 -4.02 -10.45
N ILE A 206 11.70 -3.52 -10.75
CA ILE A 206 10.83 -2.82 -9.79
C ILE A 206 9.70 -3.75 -9.36
N THR A 207 9.68 -4.08 -8.09
CA THR A 207 8.54 -4.74 -7.44
C THR A 207 7.73 -3.69 -6.69
N ILE A 208 6.44 -3.60 -6.98
CA ILE A 208 5.52 -2.77 -6.21
C ILE A 208 4.89 -3.59 -5.09
N ALA A 209 4.74 -2.99 -3.93
CA ALA A 209 4.15 -3.66 -2.76
C ALA A 209 3.28 -2.71 -1.95
N GLY A 210 2.31 -3.26 -1.24
CA GLY A 210 1.46 -2.50 -0.34
C GLY A 210 0.56 -3.39 0.48
N GLN A 211 0.09 -2.85 1.60
CA GLN A 211 -0.77 -3.56 2.53
C GLN A 211 -2.13 -2.86 2.65
N SER A 212 -3.22 -3.61 2.83
CA SER A 212 -4.57 -3.05 2.96
C SER A 212 -4.96 -2.19 1.74
N ALA A 213 -5.31 -0.93 1.94
CA ALA A 213 -5.54 0.03 0.84
C ALA A 213 -4.28 0.21 -0.04
N GLY A 214 -3.06 0.08 0.52
CA GLY A 214 -1.83 0.01 -0.26
C GLY A 214 -1.75 -1.24 -1.14
N GLY A 215 -2.24 -2.39 -0.67
CA GLY A 215 -2.41 -3.59 -1.49
C GLY A 215 -3.47 -3.41 -2.58
N ALA A 216 -4.57 -2.72 -2.28
CA ALA A 216 -5.56 -2.31 -3.28
C ALA A 216 -4.96 -1.32 -4.30
N SER A 217 -4.04 -0.45 -3.86
CA SER A 217 -3.26 0.44 -4.73
C SER A 217 -2.38 -0.36 -5.69
N VAL A 218 -1.69 -1.40 -5.20
CA VAL A 218 -0.93 -2.33 -6.06
C VAL A 218 -1.84 -2.93 -7.14
N MET A 219 -3.04 -3.39 -6.77
CA MET A 219 -4.01 -3.91 -7.74
C MET A 219 -4.43 -2.85 -8.79
N SER A 220 -4.65 -1.61 -8.36
CA SER A 220 -4.99 -0.50 -9.27
C SER A 220 -3.85 -0.21 -10.24
N GLN A 221 -2.59 -0.24 -9.77
CA GLN A 221 -1.42 -0.06 -10.64
C GLN A 221 -1.22 -1.25 -11.60
N LEU A 222 -1.51 -2.48 -11.17
CA LEU A 222 -1.49 -3.67 -12.05
C LEU A 222 -2.66 -3.68 -13.05
N ALA A 223 -3.77 -3.03 -12.73
CA ALA A 223 -4.90 -2.87 -13.64
C ALA A 223 -4.68 -1.78 -14.71
N CYS A 224 -3.75 -0.85 -14.44
CA CYS A 224 -3.40 0.25 -15.35
C CYS A 224 -2.42 -0.23 -16.44
N GLU A 225 -2.91 -0.32 -17.67
CA GLU A 225 -2.14 -0.82 -18.83
C GLU A 225 -0.90 0.04 -19.14
N GLU A 226 -0.96 1.34 -18.82
CA GLU A 226 0.18 2.25 -19.02
C GLU A 226 1.40 1.90 -18.14
N ASN A 227 1.23 1.03 -17.14
CA ASN A 227 2.32 0.52 -16.31
C ASN A 227 2.99 -0.73 -16.89
N GLU A 228 2.57 -1.21 -18.05
CA GLU A 228 3.21 -2.34 -18.71
C GLU A 228 4.70 -2.06 -18.95
N GLY A 229 5.55 -3.04 -18.65
CA GLY A 229 7.01 -2.92 -18.74
C GLY A 229 7.70 -2.12 -17.63
N LYS A 230 6.95 -1.45 -16.73
CA LYS A 230 7.52 -0.70 -15.59
C LYS A 230 7.61 -1.54 -14.31
N ILE A 231 6.83 -2.60 -14.20
CA ILE A 231 6.68 -3.45 -13.01
C ILE A 231 7.19 -4.85 -13.33
N SER A 232 8.12 -5.36 -12.53
CA SER A 232 8.70 -6.70 -12.69
C SER A 232 8.19 -7.72 -11.66
N GLY A 233 7.46 -7.29 -10.64
CA GLY A 233 6.86 -8.13 -9.62
C GLY A 233 5.89 -7.35 -8.75
N ALA A 234 5.00 -8.04 -8.03
CA ALA A 234 4.04 -7.39 -7.15
C ALA A 234 3.78 -8.19 -5.87
N LEU A 235 3.62 -7.46 -4.75
CA LEU A 235 3.16 -7.99 -3.46
C LEU A 235 1.86 -7.31 -3.06
N VAL A 236 0.81 -8.10 -2.83
CA VAL A 236 -0.50 -7.62 -2.34
C VAL A 236 -0.72 -8.19 -0.95
N MET A 237 -0.45 -7.39 0.08
CA MET A 237 -0.58 -7.79 1.47
C MET A 237 -1.96 -7.37 1.98
N SER A 238 -2.82 -8.33 2.32
CA SER A 238 -4.18 -8.09 2.85
C SER A 238 -4.98 -7.04 2.06
N GLY A 239 -4.76 -6.95 0.75
CA GLY A 239 -5.36 -5.90 -0.09
C GLY A 239 -6.57 -6.36 -0.88
N MET A 240 -6.76 -7.68 -1.08
CA MET A 240 -7.89 -8.23 -1.85
C MET A 240 -9.11 -8.46 -0.96
N ILE A 241 -9.54 -7.41 -0.26
CA ILE A 241 -10.64 -7.47 0.71
C ILE A 241 -11.97 -7.68 -0.01
N GLY A 242 -12.63 -8.81 0.24
CA GLY A 242 -13.92 -9.13 -0.34
C GLY A 242 -14.65 -10.19 0.47
N SER A 243 -15.97 -10.17 0.43
CA SER A 243 -16.78 -11.22 1.02
C SER A 243 -17.18 -12.25 -0.04
N PRO A 244 -17.02 -13.55 0.21
CA PRO A 244 -17.54 -14.57 -0.69
C PRO A 244 -19.08 -14.69 -0.63
N TYR A 245 -19.72 -14.10 0.37
CA TYR A 245 -21.16 -14.21 0.65
C TYR A 245 -21.96 -12.94 0.32
N GLU A 246 -21.29 -11.81 0.11
CA GLU A 246 -21.92 -10.51 -0.10
C GLU A 246 -21.72 -9.97 -1.51
N LYS A 247 -22.67 -9.15 -1.95
CA LYS A 247 -22.58 -8.46 -3.26
C LYS A 247 -21.67 -7.24 -3.22
N THR A 248 -21.54 -6.60 -2.06
CA THR A 248 -20.72 -5.43 -1.83
C THR A 248 -19.54 -5.79 -0.95
N ARG A 249 -18.43 -5.06 -1.07
CA ARG A 249 -17.22 -5.22 -0.27
C ARG A 249 -16.69 -3.86 0.16
N PHE A 250 -15.86 -3.86 1.18
CA PHE A 250 -15.14 -2.65 1.60
C PHE A 250 -14.29 -2.10 0.43
N GLY A 251 -14.34 -0.78 0.25
CA GLY A 251 -13.57 -0.13 -0.80
C GLY A 251 -14.00 -0.48 -2.24
N THR A 252 -15.28 -0.87 -2.46
CA THR A 252 -15.81 -1.05 -3.82
C THR A 252 -15.66 0.25 -4.61
N PRO A 253 -15.00 0.23 -5.78
CA PRO A 253 -14.86 1.43 -6.60
C PRO A 253 -16.22 1.98 -7.01
N THR A 254 -16.35 3.30 -6.94
CA THR A 254 -17.59 4.01 -7.23
C THR A 254 -17.62 4.42 -8.70
N PRO A 255 -18.74 4.24 -9.44
CA PRO A 255 -18.89 4.82 -10.78
C PRO A 255 -18.75 6.35 -10.75
N LEU A 256 -18.11 6.95 -11.76
CA LEU A 256 -17.82 8.39 -11.81
C LEU A 256 -19.05 9.26 -11.53
N ALA A 257 -20.20 8.97 -12.19
CA ALA A 257 -21.42 9.74 -12.00
C ALA A 257 -21.93 9.74 -10.53
N THR A 258 -21.79 8.61 -9.84
CA THR A 258 -22.13 8.51 -8.41
C THR A 258 -21.13 9.29 -7.56
N ALA A 259 -19.83 9.17 -7.86
CA ALA A 259 -18.77 9.89 -7.15
C ALA A 259 -18.90 11.41 -7.33
N GLU A 260 -19.27 11.87 -8.53
CA GLU A 260 -19.56 13.27 -8.81
C GLU A 260 -20.78 13.80 -8.02
N GLN A 261 -21.79 12.94 -7.80
CA GLN A 261 -22.92 13.34 -6.96
C GLN A 261 -22.47 13.51 -5.49
N ILE A 262 -21.67 12.56 -4.96
CA ILE A 262 -21.09 12.69 -3.61
C ILE A 262 -20.25 13.99 -3.51
N GLY A 263 -19.51 14.34 -4.54
CA GLY A 263 -18.73 15.58 -4.58
C GLY A 263 -19.59 16.85 -4.60
N LYS A 264 -20.73 16.83 -5.30
CA LYS A 264 -21.72 17.95 -5.26
C LYS A 264 -22.32 18.10 -3.86
N ASP A 265 -22.72 16.99 -3.24
CA ASP A 265 -23.27 16.96 -1.89
C ASP A 265 -22.23 17.48 -0.87
N PHE A 266 -20.96 17.16 -1.09
CA PHE A 266 -19.86 17.69 -0.26
C PHE A 266 -19.65 19.22 -0.48
N PHE A 267 -19.73 19.71 -1.71
CA PHE A 267 -19.64 21.16 -1.97
C PHE A 267 -20.82 21.92 -1.33
N GLU A 268 -22.03 21.35 -1.36
CA GLU A 268 -23.19 21.90 -0.65
C GLU A 268 -22.92 21.93 0.87
N PHE A 269 -22.36 20.84 1.42
CA PHE A 269 -21.98 20.76 2.84
C PHE A 269 -20.90 21.78 3.23
N LEU A 270 -19.95 22.06 2.34
CA LEU A 270 -18.94 23.12 2.50
C LEU A 270 -19.54 24.54 2.36
N GLY A 271 -20.72 24.69 1.78
CA GLY A 271 -21.33 25.97 1.48
C GLY A 271 -20.72 26.68 0.27
N VAL A 272 -20.07 25.96 -0.65
CA VAL A 272 -19.43 26.47 -1.86
C VAL A 272 -20.16 26.00 -3.11
N LYS A 273 -20.05 26.78 -4.21
CA LYS A 273 -20.71 26.47 -5.49
C LYS A 273 -19.72 26.18 -6.61
N THR A 274 -18.53 26.67 -6.47
CA THR A 274 -17.52 26.57 -7.53
C THR A 274 -16.23 25.87 -7.03
N LEU A 275 -15.51 25.31 -7.97
CA LEU A 275 -14.19 24.72 -7.69
C LEU A 275 -13.19 25.78 -7.20
N GLU A 276 -13.31 27.00 -7.70
CA GLU A 276 -12.50 28.15 -7.27
C GLU A 276 -12.74 28.48 -5.80
N GLU A 277 -14.01 28.59 -5.38
CA GLU A 277 -14.39 28.81 -3.98
C GLU A 277 -13.88 27.67 -3.09
N ALA A 278 -14.04 26.42 -3.51
CA ALA A 278 -13.57 25.26 -2.76
C ALA A 278 -12.03 25.24 -2.63
N ARG A 279 -11.31 25.63 -3.68
CA ARG A 279 -9.84 25.74 -3.67
C ARG A 279 -9.33 26.89 -2.80
N ALA A 280 -10.16 27.88 -2.51
CA ALA A 280 -9.81 29.01 -1.64
C ALA A 280 -9.92 28.69 -0.15
N LEU A 281 -10.61 27.60 0.22
CA LEU A 281 -10.74 27.17 1.61
C LEU A 281 -9.41 26.64 2.15
N ASP A 282 -9.21 26.80 3.46
CA ASP A 282 -8.10 26.18 4.18
C ASP A 282 -8.19 24.65 4.13
N ALA A 283 -7.05 23.99 3.99
CA ALA A 283 -7.02 22.54 3.85
C ALA A 283 -7.48 21.81 5.12
N PHE A 284 -7.18 22.35 6.30
CA PHE A 284 -7.61 21.76 7.57
C PHE A 284 -9.11 21.98 7.79
N GLU A 285 -9.68 23.10 7.33
CA GLU A 285 -11.12 23.30 7.32
C GLU A 285 -11.80 22.25 6.43
N ILE A 286 -11.28 22.02 5.22
CA ILE A 286 -11.81 20.97 4.31
C ILE A 286 -11.73 19.60 4.98
N ARG A 287 -10.61 19.26 5.63
CA ARG A 287 -10.43 18.02 6.37
C ARG A 287 -11.51 17.83 7.44
N ASP A 288 -11.68 18.83 8.29
CA ASP A 288 -12.62 18.74 9.42
C ASP A 288 -14.06 18.61 8.91
N LYS A 289 -14.42 19.38 7.89
CA LYS A 289 -15.73 19.28 7.22
C LYS A 289 -15.92 17.91 6.55
N TYR A 290 -14.87 17.35 5.94
CA TYR A 290 -14.97 16.03 5.34
C TYR A 290 -15.14 14.93 6.40
N SER A 291 -14.46 15.02 7.52
CA SER A 291 -14.61 14.08 8.63
C SER A 291 -16.02 14.10 9.20
N ASP A 292 -16.66 15.27 9.27
CA ASP A 292 -18.06 15.41 9.65
C ASP A 292 -19.01 14.85 8.57
N PHE A 293 -18.80 15.21 7.31
CA PHE A 293 -19.57 14.73 6.17
C PHE A 293 -19.58 13.21 6.08
N ALA A 294 -18.41 12.56 6.27
CA ALA A 294 -18.24 11.12 6.16
C ALA A 294 -18.93 10.31 7.27
N LYS A 295 -19.54 10.94 8.28
CA LYS A 295 -20.36 10.27 9.29
C LYS A 295 -21.69 9.79 8.73
N ASP A 296 -22.28 10.57 7.81
CA ASP A 296 -23.61 10.34 7.27
C ASP A 296 -23.60 10.08 5.74
N HIS A 297 -22.44 10.16 5.10
CA HIS A 297 -22.26 10.02 3.66
C HIS A 297 -21.17 8.99 3.34
N PRO A 298 -21.19 8.40 2.13
CA PRO A 298 -20.13 7.51 1.70
C PRO A 298 -18.77 8.20 1.68
N ARG A 299 -17.73 7.53 2.18
CA ARG A 299 -16.35 7.99 2.05
C ARG A 299 -15.88 7.95 0.59
N MET A 300 -14.98 8.85 0.24
CA MET A 300 -14.40 8.92 -1.09
C MET A 300 -13.24 7.92 -1.22
N TYR A 301 -13.34 7.05 -2.23
CA TYR A 301 -12.38 5.99 -2.54
C TYR A 301 -12.06 5.99 -4.04
N THR A 302 -11.41 4.92 -4.51
CA THR A 302 -11.19 4.67 -5.94
C THR A 302 -12.48 4.81 -6.75
N VAL A 303 -12.39 5.48 -7.89
CA VAL A 303 -13.51 5.78 -8.78
C VAL A 303 -13.27 5.10 -10.13
N ILE A 304 -14.27 4.44 -10.68
CA ILE A 304 -14.25 3.97 -12.07
C ILE A 304 -14.50 5.22 -12.94
N ASP A 305 -13.41 5.88 -13.31
CA ASP A 305 -13.41 7.16 -14.01
C ASP A 305 -13.31 7.03 -15.55
N GLY A 306 -13.05 5.80 -16.01
CA GLY A 306 -12.89 5.51 -17.44
C GLY A 306 -11.53 5.92 -18.02
N VAL A 307 -10.65 6.53 -17.23
CA VAL A 307 -9.32 7.00 -17.64
C VAL A 307 -8.24 6.19 -16.94
N PHE A 308 -7.92 6.52 -15.70
CA PHE A 308 -6.97 5.74 -14.90
C PHE A 308 -7.58 4.41 -14.48
N CYS A 309 -8.78 4.42 -13.95
CA CYS A 309 -9.53 3.25 -13.51
C CYS A 309 -10.68 2.98 -14.51
N LYS A 310 -10.41 2.18 -15.53
CA LYS A 310 -11.39 1.85 -16.59
C LYS A 310 -12.45 0.85 -16.13
N GLU A 311 -12.12 0.03 -15.14
CA GLU A 311 -12.99 -0.98 -14.52
C GLU A 311 -12.55 -1.25 -13.09
N ASP A 312 -13.34 -2.00 -12.34
CA ASP A 312 -12.99 -2.40 -10.96
C ASP A 312 -11.67 -3.20 -10.92
N PRO A 313 -10.59 -2.66 -10.33
CA PRO A 313 -9.29 -3.34 -10.29
C PRO A 313 -9.33 -4.68 -9.55
N TYR A 314 -10.14 -4.78 -8.48
CA TYR A 314 -10.33 -6.01 -7.74
C TYR A 314 -10.98 -7.09 -8.63
N LYS A 315 -12.04 -6.74 -9.36
CA LYS A 315 -12.68 -7.65 -10.31
C LYS A 315 -11.71 -8.08 -11.42
N LYS A 316 -10.93 -7.14 -11.94
CA LYS A 316 -9.90 -7.42 -12.95
C LYS A 316 -8.87 -8.44 -12.45
N MET A 317 -8.43 -8.30 -11.20
CA MET A 317 -7.51 -9.26 -10.56
C MET A 317 -8.18 -10.63 -10.32
N LEU A 318 -9.43 -10.67 -9.85
CA LEU A 318 -10.19 -11.92 -9.66
C LEU A 318 -10.40 -12.69 -10.95
N GLU A 319 -10.40 -12.01 -12.09
CA GLU A 319 -10.53 -12.58 -13.44
C GLU A 319 -9.17 -12.91 -14.08
N GLY A 320 -8.06 -12.65 -13.39
CA GLY A 320 -6.70 -12.93 -13.86
C GLY A 320 -6.24 -11.99 -14.99
N ARG A 321 -6.81 -10.80 -15.12
CA ARG A 321 -6.59 -9.85 -16.25
C ARG A 321 -5.67 -8.66 -15.94
N GLY A 322 -5.11 -8.55 -14.75
CA GLY A 322 -4.07 -7.53 -14.43
C GLY A 322 -2.76 -7.82 -15.17
N LEU A 323 -1.79 -6.91 -15.06
CA LEU A 323 -0.44 -7.12 -15.59
C LEU A 323 0.13 -8.46 -15.08
N LEU A 324 0.64 -9.27 -16.00
CA LEU A 324 1.08 -10.63 -15.73
C LEU A 324 2.56 -10.65 -15.29
N VAL A 325 2.80 -10.26 -14.06
CA VAL A 325 4.11 -10.32 -13.39
C VAL A 325 4.08 -11.41 -12.30
N PRO A 326 5.24 -11.88 -11.77
CA PRO A 326 5.26 -12.67 -10.54
C PRO A 326 4.46 -11.98 -9.46
N LEU A 327 3.58 -12.72 -8.77
CA LEU A 327 2.67 -12.17 -7.77
C LEU A 327 2.78 -12.93 -6.46
N MET A 328 3.05 -12.22 -5.38
CA MET A 328 2.90 -12.74 -4.03
C MET A 328 1.72 -12.02 -3.38
N ALA A 329 0.81 -12.78 -2.76
CA ALA A 329 -0.30 -12.18 -2.02
C ALA A 329 -0.69 -13.07 -0.84
N GLY A 330 -1.20 -12.44 0.21
CA GLY A 330 -1.60 -13.15 1.41
C GLY A 330 -2.35 -12.27 2.39
N ASN A 331 -2.52 -12.79 3.58
CA ASN A 331 -3.28 -12.18 4.66
C ASN A 331 -2.77 -12.66 6.02
N THR A 332 -3.18 -11.97 7.08
CA THR A 332 -3.02 -12.43 8.46
C THR A 332 -4.13 -13.43 8.82
N SER A 333 -3.95 -14.20 9.90
CA SER A 333 -4.95 -15.21 10.29
C SER A 333 -6.23 -14.62 10.85
N ASP A 334 -6.13 -13.51 11.59
CA ASP A 334 -7.27 -12.82 12.22
C ASP A 334 -7.67 -11.56 11.43
N GLU A 335 -7.86 -11.74 10.13
CA GLU A 335 -8.36 -10.71 9.22
C GLU A 335 -9.84 -10.38 9.48
N PHE A 336 -10.35 -9.40 8.76
CA PHE A 336 -11.79 -9.17 8.70
C PHE A 336 -12.50 -10.45 8.24
N LEU A 337 -13.22 -11.09 9.17
CA LEU A 337 -13.98 -12.30 8.89
C LEU A 337 -15.36 -11.95 8.33
N ASN A 338 -15.77 -12.68 7.32
CA ASN A 338 -17.10 -12.63 6.77
C ASN A 338 -17.91 -13.82 7.31
N HIS A 339 -19.18 -13.60 7.55
CA HIS A 339 -20.09 -14.60 8.08
C HIS A 339 -21.35 -14.65 7.23
N ILE A 340 -21.98 -15.84 7.17
CA ILE A 340 -23.35 -15.94 6.70
C ILE A 340 -24.24 -15.46 7.82
N GLU A 341 -24.97 -14.37 7.59
CA GLU A 341 -25.94 -13.83 8.55
C GLU A 341 -27.12 -14.79 8.72
N ALA A 342 -27.02 -15.63 9.75
CA ALA A 342 -28.05 -16.57 10.15
C ALA A 342 -28.01 -16.74 11.68
N LYS A 343 -29.18 -16.83 12.31
CA LYS A 343 -29.28 -16.94 13.77
C LYS A 343 -29.22 -18.40 14.26
N ASP A 344 -29.55 -19.32 13.39
CA ASP A 344 -29.62 -20.76 13.67
C ASP A 344 -29.38 -21.59 12.40
N GLY A 345 -29.34 -22.91 12.56
CA GLY A 345 -29.09 -23.84 11.46
C GLY A 345 -30.17 -23.86 10.38
N GLU A 346 -31.43 -23.54 10.73
CA GLU A 346 -32.52 -23.47 9.74
C GLU A 346 -32.33 -22.26 8.81
N GLN A 347 -31.98 -21.10 9.39
CA GLN A 347 -31.66 -19.92 8.61
C GLN A 347 -30.36 -20.10 7.79
N LEU A 348 -29.36 -20.82 8.33
CA LEU A 348 -28.14 -21.15 7.59
C LEU A 348 -28.48 -21.99 6.34
N LEU A 349 -29.31 -23.01 6.49
CA LEU A 349 -29.74 -23.86 5.37
C LEU A 349 -30.36 -23.01 4.25
N LYS A 350 -31.34 -22.18 4.61
CA LYS A 350 -32.02 -21.29 3.66
C LYS A 350 -31.04 -20.34 2.97
N LYS A 351 -30.11 -19.77 3.73
CA LYS A 351 -29.09 -18.88 3.16
C LYS A 351 -28.10 -19.61 2.27
N ALA A 352 -27.73 -20.83 2.61
CA ALA A 352 -26.87 -21.66 1.77
C ALA A 352 -27.55 -21.99 0.42
N GLU A 353 -28.85 -22.31 0.43
CA GLU A 353 -29.65 -22.54 -0.79
C GLU A 353 -29.72 -21.28 -1.67
N GLU A 354 -29.94 -20.10 -1.05
CA GLU A 354 -29.95 -18.81 -1.76
C GLU A 354 -28.60 -18.49 -2.41
N LEU A 355 -27.48 -18.71 -1.69
CA LEU A 355 -26.12 -18.34 -2.12
C LEU A 355 -25.50 -19.36 -3.07
N PHE A 356 -25.66 -20.64 -2.79
CA PHE A 356 -24.90 -21.72 -3.46
C PHE A 356 -25.77 -22.60 -4.38
N LYS A 357 -27.09 -22.45 -4.33
CA LYS A 357 -28.05 -23.16 -5.19
C LYS A 357 -27.82 -24.69 -5.14
N ASP A 358 -27.56 -25.30 -6.31
CA ASP A 358 -27.27 -26.73 -6.48
C ASP A 358 -26.02 -27.23 -5.72
N LYS A 359 -25.19 -26.34 -5.19
CA LYS A 359 -24.03 -26.66 -4.37
C LYS A 359 -24.23 -26.47 -2.86
N ALA A 360 -25.45 -26.12 -2.43
CA ALA A 360 -25.74 -25.89 -1.02
C ALA A 360 -25.42 -27.11 -0.14
N ASP A 361 -25.81 -28.32 -0.56
CA ASP A 361 -25.52 -29.55 0.16
C ASP A 361 -24.01 -29.82 0.28
N GLN A 362 -23.26 -29.56 -0.79
CA GLN A 362 -21.79 -29.69 -0.76
C GLN A 362 -21.20 -28.68 0.23
N PHE A 363 -21.65 -27.43 0.24
CA PHE A 363 -21.21 -26.42 1.21
C PHE A 363 -21.50 -26.86 2.65
N LEU A 364 -22.72 -27.34 2.92
CA LEU A 364 -23.16 -27.77 4.24
C LEU A 364 -22.55 -29.12 4.69
N SER A 365 -21.89 -29.86 3.79
CA SER A 365 -21.20 -31.09 4.16
C SER A 365 -19.91 -30.84 4.95
N PHE A 366 -19.35 -29.64 4.88
CA PHE A 366 -18.16 -29.27 5.65
C PHE A 366 -18.55 -28.72 7.03
N GLU A 367 -17.97 -29.30 8.09
CA GLU A 367 -18.28 -28.88 9.47
C GLU A 367 -17.86 -27.43 9.77
N GLU A 368 -16.76 -26.95 9.15
CA GLU A 368 -16.31 -25.57 9.24
C GLU A 368 -17.38 -24.58 8.79
N ASN A 369 -18.16 -24.95 7.78
CA ASN A 369 -19.21 -24.10 7.24
C ASN A 369 -20.45 -24.03 8.16
N LYS A 370 -20.56 -24.94 9.13
CA LYS A 370 -21.61 -24.96 10.15
C LYS A 370 -21.16 -24.34 11.48
N LYS A 371 -19.92 -23.89 11.57
CA LYS A 371 -19.37 -23.26 12.76
C LYS A 371 -20.09 -21.94 13.01
N GLN A 372 -20.76 -21.85 14.14
CA GLN A 372 -21.47 -20.64 14.58
C GLN A 372 -20.55 -19.76 15.44
N THR A 373 -20.63 -18.45 15.22
CA THR A 373 -20.06 -17.41 16.05
C THR A 373 -21.14 -16.41 16.45
N PRO A 374 -20.87 -15.44 17.33
CA PRO A 374 -21.84 -14.37 17.64
C PRO A 374 -22.31 -13.58 16.42
N GLU A 375 -21.47 -13.47 15.37
CA GLU A 375 -21.73 -12.69 14.16
C GLU A 375 -22.47 -13.50 13.08
N GLY A 376 -22.53 -14.83 13.20
CA GLY A 376 -23.19 -15.71 12.22
C GLY A 376 -22.49 -17.05 12.04
N PHE A 377 -22.60 -17.61 10.85
CA PHE A 377 -22.06 -18.93 10.50
C PHE A 377 -20.95 -18.83 9.44
N SER A 378 -20.14 -19.90 9.35
CA SER A 378 -19.09 -20.05 8.34
C SER A 378 -18.12 -18.86 8.31
N PRO A 379 -17.40 -18.59 9.41
CA PRO A 379 -16.43 -17.51 9.45
C PRO A 379 -15.29 -17.79 8.50
N VAL A 380 -15.07 -16.90 7.52
CA VAL A 380 -14.01 -17.03 6.52
C VAL A 380 -13.39 -15.67 6.22
N SER A 381 -12.08 -15.63 6.02
CA SER A 381 -11.43 -14.44 5.50
C SER A 381 -11.79 -14.26 4.01
N GLY A 382 -12.45 -13.16 3.70
CA GLY A 382 -12.72 -12.77 2.32
C GLY A 382 -11.44 -12.52 1.52
N ILE A 383 -10.36 -12.13 2.20
CA ILE A 383 -9.04 -11.89 1.58
C ILE A 383 -8.45 -13.20 1.11
N GLU A 384 -8.40 -14.21 1.96
CA GLU A 384 -7.89 -15.55 1.60
C GLU A 384 -8.61 -16.13 0.38
N TYR A 385 -9.94 -16.09 0.41
CA TYR A 385 -10.78 -16.53 -0.70
C TYR A 385 -10.45 -15.78 -2.00
N SER A 386 -10.35 -14.46 -1.92
CA SER A 386 -10.10 -13.59 -3.08
C SER A 386 -8.73 -13.83 -3.69
N VAL A 387 -7.68 -13.95 -2.86
CA VAL A 387 -6.31 -14.22 -3.32
C VAL A 387 -6.24 -15.57 -4.04
N LYS A 388 -6.76 -16.62 -3.42
CA LYS A 388 -6.75 -17.97 -4.01
C LYS A 388 -7.52 -18.03 -5.33
N ARG A 389 -8.67 -17.37 -5.40
CA ARG A 389 -9.45 -17.24 -6.62
C ARG A 389 -8.69 -16.50 -7.72
N ALA A 390 -8.08 -15.36 -7.39
CA ALA A 390 -7.28 -14.59 -8.35
C ALA A 390 -6.13 -15.42 -8.94
N PHE A 391 -5.42 -16.19 -8.11
CA PHE A 391 -4.33 -17.05 -8.55
C PHE A 391 -4.81 -18.14 -9.51
N LEU A 392 -5.91 -18.83 -9.19
CA LEU A 392 -6.50 -19.84 -10.07
C LEU A 392 -6.95 -19.24 -11.41
N SER A 393 -7.55 -18.03 -11.38
CA SER A 393 -7.95 -17.32 -12.60
C SER A 393 -6.75 -16.93 -13.44
N ARG A 394 -5.65 -16.44 -12.84
CA ARG A 394 -4.41 -16.14 -13.57
C ARG A 394 -3.87 -17.37 -14.30
N LYS A 395 -3.85 -18.52 -13.63
CA LYS A 395 -3.44 -19.78 -14.25
C LYS A 395 -4.40 -20.18 -15.40
N ALA A 396 -5.70 -20.06 -15.20
CA ALA A 396 -6.71 -20.40 -16.21
C ALA A 396 -6.64 -19.49 -17.45
N THR A 397 -6.22 -18.23 -17.30
CA THR A 397 -6.00 -17.29 -18.41
C THR A 397 -4.65 -17.46 -19.10
N GLY A 398 -3.87 -18.48 -18.72
CA GLY A 398 -2.59 -18.81 -19.35
C GLY A 398 -1.39 -18.02 -18.81
N CYS A 399 -1.52 -17.40 -17.65
CA CYS A 399 -0.36 -16.77 -16.99
C CYS A 399 0.70 -17.83 -16.65
N ASN A 400 1.91 -17.65 -17.16
CA ASN A 400 3.07 -18.51 -16.88
C ASN A 400 3.96 -18.00 -15.73
N GLN A 401 3.57 -16.89 -15.09
CA GLN A 401 4.27 -16.34 -13.94
C GLN A 401 3.78 -17.00 -12.66
N ASN A 402 4.69 -17.36 -11.76
CA ASN A 402 4.37 -17.97 -10.49
C ASN A 402 3.57 -17.03 -9.59
N SER A 403 2.65 -17.59 -8.83
CA SER A 403 1.89 -16.92 -7.78
C SER A 403 2.17 -17.60 -6.45
N TYR A 404 2.49 -16.83 -5.41
CA TYR A 404 2.84 -17.31 -4.09
C TYR A 404 1.84 -16.79 -3.06
N TYR A 405 1.19 -17.72 -2.33
CA TYR A 405 0.26 -17.38 -1.27
C TYR A 405 0.93 -17.51 0.09
N TYR A 406 0.69 -16.56 1.00
CA TYR A 406 1.02 -16.68 2.40
C TYR A 406 -0.20 -16.44 3.30
N ARG A 407 -0.21 -17.10 4.45
CA ARG A 407 -1.02 -16.77 5.60
C ARG A 407 -0.08 -16.51 6.76
N PHE A 408 -0.11 -15.30 7.28
CA PHE A 408 0.67 -14.93 8.44
C PHE A 408 -0.11 -15.28 9.71
N ASP A 409 0.47 -16.11 10.56
CA ASP A 409 -0.18 -16.69 11.74
C ASP A 409 0.80 -16.70 12.93
N ALA A 410 1.52 -15.61 13.13
CA ALA A 410 2.44 -15.47 14.25
C ALA A 410 1.68 -15.12 15.54
N ASP A 411 2.19 -15.59 16.66
CA ASP A 411 1.77 -15.11 17.96
C ASP A 411 2.18 -13.66 18.14
N ILE A 412 1.21 -12.76 18.37
CA ILE A 412 1.45 -11.34 18.55
C ILE A 412 1.34 -11.00 20.02
N PRO A 413 2.45 -10.77 20.73
CA PRO A 413 2.45 -10.54 22.16
C PRO A 413 1.86 -9.17 22.50
N GLY A 414 1.21 -9.06 23.64
CA GLY A 414 0.66 -7.80 24.14
C GLY A 414 -0.43 -8.03 25.19
N TRP A 415 -0.67 -7.00 25.99
CA TRP A 415 -1.72 -7.02 27.03
C TRP A 415 -3.14 -6.94 26.43
N ASP A 416 -3.26 -6.55 25.19
CA ASP A 416 -4.53 -6.29 24.47
C ASP A 416 -5.10 -7.53 23.78
N ASN A 417 -4.38 -8.65 23.77
CA ASN A 417 -4.77 -9.90 23.10
C ASN A 417 -5.28 -9.67 21.68
N ALA A 418 -4.57 -8.86 20.92
CA ALA A 418 -5.00 -8.40 19.58
C ALA A 418 -5.11 -9.51 18.53
N GLY A 419 -4.58 -10.72 18.83
CA GLY A 419 -4.47 -11.79 17.83
C GLY A 419 -3.52 -11.43 16.70
N THR A 420 -3.56 -12.19 15.64
CA THR A 420 -2.79 -11.92 14.41
C THR A 420 -3.59 -10.97 13.51
N PHE A 421 -3.81 -9.75 14.03
CA PHE A 421 -4.70 -8.75 13.45
C PHE A 421 -4.24 -8.24 12.09
N HIS A 422 -5.17 -7.65 11.35
CA HIS A 422 -4.91 -7.01 10.06
C HIS A 422 -3.74 -6.03 10.14
N SER A 423 -2.73 -6.20 9.31
CA SER A 423 -1.50 -5.41 9.19
C SER A 423 -0.37 -5.74 10.18
N CYS A 424 -0.53 -6.66 11.14
CA CYS A 424 0.53 -6.97 12.10
C CYS A 424 1.77 -7.62 11.45
N ASP A 425 1.64 -8.17 10.24
CA ASP A 425 2.72 -8.72 9.43
C ASP A 425 3.73 -7.66 8.93
N LEU A 426 3.35 -6.37 8.93
CA LEU A 426 4.21 -5.26 8.52
C LEU A 426 5.51 -5.19 9.32
N TRP A 427 5.44 -5.35 10.64
CA TRP A 427 6.62 -5.38 11.50
C TRP A 427 7.63 -6.44 11.10
N PHE A 428 7.13 -7.60 10.65
CA PHE A 428 7.94 -8.74 10.22
C PHE A 428 8.45 -8.55 8.79
N PHE A 429 7.63 -8.02 7.90
CA PHE A 429 8.03 -7.73 6.52
C PHE A 429 9.20 -6.75 6.45
N PHE A 430 9.11 -5.62 7.17
CA PHE A 430 10.17 -4.61 7.22
C PHE A 430 11.27 -4.91 8.25
N GLU A 431 11.12 -5.96 9.06
CA GLU A 431 12.05 -6.30 10.15
C GLU A 431 12.23 -5.14 11.14
N THR A 432 11.12 -4.49 11.52
CA THR A 432 11.08 -3.29 12.36
C THR A 432 10.49 -3.52 13.76
N LEU A 433 10.41 -4.76 14.22
CA LEU A 433 9.82 -5.16 15.52
C LEU A 433 10.35 -4.34 16.69
N ALA A 434 11.65 -3.97 16.67
CA ALA A 434 12.29 -3.18 17.73
C ALA A 434 11.70 -1.76 17.89
N LYS A 435 10.89 -1.30 16.95
CA LYS A 435 10.23 0.01 17.01
C LYS A 435 8.81 -0.08 17.59
N CYS A 436 8.26 -1.29 17.69
CA CYS A 436 6.95 -1.54 18.25
C CYS A 436 6.99 -1.56 19.78
N TRP A 437 5.89 -1.17 20.42
CA TRP A 437 5.72 -1.26 21.87
C TRP A 437 5.52 -2.69 22.38
N ARG A 438 5.19 -3.65 21.48
CA ARG A 438 4.92 -5.04 21.85
C ARG A 438 6.18 -5.75 22.32
N PRO A 439 6.09 -6.61 23.36
CA PRO A 439 7.25 -7.29 23.93
C PRO A 439 7.68 -8.49 23.07
N PHE A 440 8.05 -8.22 21.82
CA PHE A 440 8.63 -9.23 20.94
C PHE A 440 9.92 -9.79 21.51
N ASP A 441 10.08 -11.11 21.44
CA ASP A 441 11.27 -11.82 21.91
C ASP A 441 12.08 -12.46 20.76
N GLY A 442 13.08 -13.30 21.12
CA GLY A 442 14.04 -13.85 20.17
C GLY A 442 13.42 -14.58 18.99
N HIS A 443 12.37 -15.39 19.21
CA HIS A 443 11.74 -16.17 18.13
C HIS A 443 10.99 -15.28 17.13
N HIS A 444 10.39 -14.17 17.58
CA HIS A 444 9.76 -13.20 16.69
C HIS A 444 10.80 -12.54 15.77
N TYR A 445 11.97 -12.19 16.31
CA TYR A 445 13.07 -11.62 15.51
C TYR A 445 13.62 -12.63 14.51
N ASP A 446 13.71 -13.92 14.89
CA ASP A 446 14.10 -15.00 13.97
C ASP A 446 13.08 -15.16 12.84
N LEU A 447 11.79 -15.16 13.18
CA LEU A 447 10.70 -15.21 12.20
C LEU A 447 10.71 -14.00 11.27
N ALA A 448 10.91 -12.79 11.80
CA ALA A 448 11.00 -11.58 10.98
C ALA A 448 12.15 -11.63 9.98
N ARG A 449 13.34 -12.14 10.41
CA ARG A 449 14.47 -12.35 9.49
C ARG A 449 14.15 -13.36 8.40
N GLN A 450 13.44 -14.41 8.72
CA GLN A 450 13.03 -15.43 7.76
C GLN A 450 12.02 -14.83 6.75
N ILE A 451 10.99 -14.15 7.24
CA ILE A 451 9.96 -13.52 6.41
C ILE A 451 10.58 -12.46 5.49
N SER A 452 11.35 -11.53 6.05
CA SER A 452 12.00 -10.48 5.25
C SER A 452 12.93 -11.07 4.17
N SER A 453 13.59 -12.18 4.46
CA SER A 453 14.44 -12.88 3.49
C SER A 453 13.64 -13.48 2.33
N TYR A 454 12.49 -14.09 2.58
CA TYR A 454 11.59 -14.55 1.51
C TYR A 454 11.13 -13.41 0.61
N PHE A 455 10.70 -12.30 1.21
CA PHE A 455 10.23 -11.14 0.46
C PHE A 455 11.37 -10.50 -0.35
N VAL A 456 12.55 -10.37 0.23
CA VAL A 456 13.72 -9.84 -0.48
C VAL A 456 14.13 -10.77 -1.64
N ASN A 457 14.10 -12.09 -1.47
CA ASN A 457 14.35 -13.03 -2.56
C ASN A 457 13.31 -12.87 -3.67
N PHE A 458 12.03 -12.72 -3.32
CA PHE A 458 10.97 -12.46 -4.29
C PHE A 458 11.19 -11.13 -5.03
N ILE A 459 11.53 -10.04 -4.34
CA ILE A 459 11.85 -8.74 -4.96
C ILE A 459 13.03 -8.87 -5.94
N LYS A 460 14.02 -9.69 -5.60
CA LYS A 460 15.21 -9.90 -6.44
C LYS A 460 14.94 -10.72 -7.69
N THR A 461 14.06 -11.71 -7.60
CA THR A 461 14.00 -12.80 -8.60
C THR A 461 12.58 -13.18 -9.05
N GLY A 462 11.53 -12.66 -8.42
CA GLY A 462 10.15 -13.14 -8.60
C GLY A 462 9.87 -14.49 -7.92
N ASN A 463 10.83 -15.00 -7.13
CA ASN A 463 10.75 -16.28 -6.43
C ASN A 463 11.21 -16.09 -4.97
N PRO A 464 10.41 -16.43 -3.94
CA PRO A 464 10.80 -16.27 -2.54
C PRO A 464 11.90 -17.23 -2.10
N ASN A 465 12.12 -18.34 -2.81
CA ASN A 465 13.05 -19.37 -2.43
C ASN A 465 14.52 -18.91 -2.60
N GLY A 466 15.38 -19.42 -1.73
CA GLY A 466 16.80 -19.09 -1.70
C GLY A 466 17.36 -19.20 -0.30
N ASN A 467 18.30 -18.35 0.01
CA ASN A 467 18.92 -18.28 1.33
C ASN A 467 18.44 -17.02 2.07
N ASP A 468 18.53 -17.07 3.40
CA ASP A 468 18.43 -15.86 4.21
C ASP A 468 19.71 -14.99 4.03
N TYR A 469 19.76 -13.83 4.69
CA TYR A 469 20.91 -12.94 4.58
C TYR A 469 22.16 -13.43 5.37
N ASN A 470 22.06 -14.52 6.13
CA ASN A 470 23.17 -15.22 6.76
C ASN A 470 23.61 -16.45 5.94
N GLU A 471 23.14 -16.56 4.70
CA GLU A 471 23.41 -17.66 3.76
C GLU A 471 22.83 -19.03 4.17
N ASN A 472 21.93 -19.09 5.15
CA ASN A 472 21.21 -20.29 5.48
C ASN A 472 20.09 -20.54 4.47
N LYS A 473 19.95 -21.81 4.03
CA LYS A 473 18.89 -22.17 3.09
C LYS A 473 17.52 -22.05 3.77
N LEU A 474 16.63 -21.28 3.16
CA LEU A 474 15.24 -21.19 3.58
C LEU A 474 14.46 -22.46 3.23
N PRO A 475 13.45 -22.87 4.03
CA PRO A 475 12.49 -23.88 3.64
C PRO A 475 11.86 -23.59 2.28
N GLU A 476 11.56 -24.62 1.49
CA GLU A 476 10.97 -24.44 0.18
C GLU A 476 9.53 -23.89 0.29
N TRP A 477 9.29 -22.77 -0.37
CA TRP A 477 7.95 -22.18 -0.54
C TRP A 477 7.45 -22.50 -1.96
N LYS A 478 6.55 -23.46 -2.07
CA LYS A 478 5.98 -23.88 -3.36
C LYS A 478 5.04 -22.79 -3.91
N PRO A 479 5.07 -22.54 -5.22
CA PRO A 479 4.07 -21.67 -5.82
C PRO A 479 2.66 -22.28 -5.61
N TYR A 480 1.68 -21.40 -5.43
CA TYR A 480 0.28 -21.81 -5.33
C TYR A 480 -0.24 -22.29 -6.70
N CYS A 481 0.20 -21.65 -7.77
CA CYS A 481 -0.05 -22.02 -9.15
C CYS A 481 0.98 -21.40 -10.10
#